data_e0a0640c99ed09ea737ad1deba4cef4b
#
_entry.id   e0a0640c99ed09ea737ad1deba4cef4b
#
_cell.length_a   1.000
_cell.length_b   1.000
_cell.length_c   1.000
_cell.angle_alpha   90.00
_cell.angle_beta   90.00
_cell.angle_gamma   90.00
#
_symmetry.space_group_name_H-M   'P 1'
#
loop_
_entity.id
_entity.type
_entity.pdbx_description
1 polymer ?
#
loop_
_entity_poly.entity_id
_entity_poly.type
_entity_poly.pdbx_seq_one_letter_code
_entity_poly.pdbx_strand_id
1 'polypeptide(L)'
;LPDAARLRLLHDAVAQAIATHRPASVAIERIAWNKNQVSAMIVARATGVILLAAAEAGLEVEEYGSLEVKMAVTGQGNADKAQVRVALERFHGLEGLPDLPDAVDAAAIALCHLTQARLRKVAAR
;
A
#
# COMPACT_ATOMS: atom_id res chain seq x y z
N LEU A 1 -2.07 -24.59 0.13
CA LEU A 1 -2.15 -24.35 -1.31
C LEU A 1 -0.77 -24.18 -1.91
N PRO A 2 -0.53 -24.73 -3.10
CA PRO A 2 0.68 -24.43 -3.86
C PRO A 2 0.83 -22.93 -4.14
N ASP A 3 2.08 -22.46 -4.29
CA ASP A 3 2.35 -21.05 -4.51
C ASP A 3 1.61 -20.48 -5.72
N ALA A 4 1.57 -21.21 -6.82
CA ALA A 4 0.88 -20.74 -8.03
C ALA A 4 -0.61 -20.50 -7.76
N ALA A 5 -1.26 -21.41 -7.03
CA ALA A 5 -2.68 -21.27 -6.68
C ALA A 5 -2.92 -20.08 -5.75
N ARG A 6 -2.02 -19.86 -4.79
CA ARG A 6 -2.09 -18.68 -3.89
C ARG A 6 -1.95 -17.38 -4.65
N LEU A 7 -1.01 -17.32 -5.58
CA LEU A 7 -0.80 -16.13 -6.41
C LEU A 7 -2.00 -15.87 -7.32
N ARG A 8 -2.64 -16.92 -7.85
CA ARG A 8 -3.86 -16.76 -8.62
C ARG A 8 -5.00 -16.20 -7.78
N LEU A 9 -5.18 -16.68 -6.56
CA LEU A 9 -6.19 -16.15 -5.64
C LEU A 9 -5.93 -14.67 -5.34
N LEU A 10 -4.68 -14.31 -5.12
CA LEU A 10 -4.29 -12.92 -4.90
C LEU A 10 -4.60 -12.06 -6.12
N HIS A 11 -4.22 -12.52 -7.32
CA HIS A 11 -4.51 -11.83 -8.56
C HIS A 11 -6.01 -11.56 -8.72
N ASP A 12 -6.82 -12.60 -8.54
CA ASP A 12 -8.27 -12.51 -8.71
C ASP A 12 -8.89 -11.57 -7.68
N ALA A 13 -8.41 -11.60 -6.43
CA ALA A 13 -8.88 -10.71 -5.37
C ALA A 13 -8.56 -9.25 -5.68
N VAL A 14 -7.35 -8.96 -6.15
CA VAL A 14 -6.95 -7.59 -6.53
C VAL A 14 -7.75 -7.13 -7.75
N ALA A 15 -7.87 -7.97 -8.76
CA ALA A 15 -8.66 -7.65 -9.95
C ALA A 15 -10.12 -7.35 -9.60
N GLN A 16 -10.69 -8.13 -8.69
CA GLN A 16 -12.07 -7.91 -8.22
C GLN A 16 -12.20 -6.59 -7.44
N ALA A 17 -11.24 -6.29 -6.57
CA ALA A 17 -11.23 -5.02 -5.83
C ALA A 17 -11.15 -3.82 -6.78
N ILE A 18 -10.30 -3.90 -7.80
CA ILE A 18 -10.19 -2.86 -8.82
C ILE A 18 -11.51 -2.70 -9.58
N ALA A 19 -12.12 -3.80 -9.99
CA ALA A 19 -13.40 -3.76 -10.72
C ALA A 19 -14.53 -3.17 -9.86
N THR A 20 -14.55 -3.49 -8.57
CA THR A 20 -15.59 -3.03 -7.65
C THR A 20 -15.44 -1.54 -7.31
N HIS A 21 -14.22 -1.11 -6.97
CA HIS A 21 -13.97 0.23 -6.44
C HIS A 21 -13.53 1.24 -7.49
N ARG A 22 -13.13 0.79 -8.66
CA ARG A 22 -12.66 1.63 -9.78
C ARG A 22 -11.66 2.71 -9.35
N PRO A 23 -10.54 2.32 -8.73
CA PRO A 23 -9.54 3.30 -8.30
C PRO A 23 -8.87 3.97 -9.49
N ALA A 24 -8.30 5.15 -9.26
CA ALA A 24 -7.55 5.87 -10.28
C ALA A 24 -6.11 5.38 -10.39
N SER A 25 -5.57 4.81 -9.33
CA SER A 25 -4.18 4.32 -9.26
C SER A 25 -4.03 3.34 -8.12
N VAL A 26 -2.85 2.71 -8.04
CA VAL A 26 -2.52 1.72 -7.01
C VAL A 26 -1.27 2.18 -6.28
N ALA A 27 -1.26 2.04 -4.97
CA ALA A 27 -0.09 2.30 -4.14
C ALA A 27 0.30 1.04 -3.39
N ILE A 28 1.58 0.72 -3.39
CA ILE A 28 2.10 -0.47 -2.71
C ILE A 28 3.33 -0.14 -1.89
N GLU A 29 3.65 -0.99 -0.92
CA GLU A 29 4.85 -0.90 -0.12
C GLU A 29 6.07 -1.36 -0.94
N ARG A 30 7.16 -0.59 -0.85
CA ARG A 30 8.44 -0.99 -1.45
C ARG A 30 9.04 -2.16 -0.68
N ILE A 31 9.53 -3.15 -1.39
CA ILE A 31 10.11 -4.35 -0.79
C ILE A 31 11.40 -3.98 -0.03
N ALA A 32 11.50 -4.45 1.20
CA ALA A 32 12.71 -4.33 2.01
C ALA A 32 13.54 -5.62 1.89
N TRP A 33 14.78 -5.50 1.41
CA TRP A 33 15.68 -6.63 1.16
C TRP A 33 16.63 -6.98 2.30
N ASN A 34 16.44 -6.40 3.47
CA ASN A 34 17.52 -6.29 4.46
C ASN A 34 17.63 -7.42 5.50
N LYS A 35 16.63 -8.28 5.70
CA LYS A 35 16.66 -9.22 6.83
C LYS A 35 16.39 -10.68 6.50
N ASN A 36 15.52 -10.99 5.58
CA ASN A 36 15.09 -12.35 5.30
C ASN A 36 14.80 -12.50 3.82
N GLN A 37 15.70 -13.17 3.11
CA GLN A 37 15.59 -13.35 1.66
C GLN A 37 14.38 -14.21 1.28
N VAL A 38 14.02 -15.20 2.10
CA VAL A 38 12.85 -16.06 1.81
C VAL A 38 11.57 -15.25 1.89
N SER A 39 11.41 -14.46 2.96
CA SER A 39 10.24 -13.59 3.10
C SER A 39 10.19 -12.52 2.00
N ALA A 40 11.33 -11.95 1.65
CA ALA A 40 11.43 -10.96 0.58
C ALA A 40 11.01 -11.57 -0.77
N MET A 41 11.38 -12.81 -1.04
CA MET A 41 10.99 -13.51 -2.27
C MET A 41 9.47 -13.72 -2.34
N ILE A 42 8.86 -14.13 -1.23
CA ILE A 42 7.41 -14.31 -1.17
C ILE A 42 6.69 -12.99 -1.44
N VAL A 43 7.14 -11.91 -0.80
CA VAL A 43 6.57 -10.57 -1.01
C VAL A 43 6.80 -10.10 -2.45
N ALA A 44 7.99 -10.35 -3.02
CA ALA A 44 8.29 -9.97 -4.41
C ALA A 44 7.36 -10.66 -5.41
N ARG A 45 7.08 -11.95 -5.22
CA ARG A 45 6.14 -12.69 -6.07
C ARG A 45 4.73 -12.11 -5.97
N ALA A 46 4.27 -11.84 -4.77
CA ALA A 46 2.97 -11.23 -4.54
C ALA A 46 2.90 -9.83 -5.16
N THR A 47 3.93 -9.02 -4.99
CA THR A 47 4.03 -7.69 -5.59
C THR A 47 3.94 -7.76 -7.11
N GLY A 48 4.64 -8.71 -7.74
CA GLY A 48 4.56 -8.92 -9.19
C GLY A 48 3.15 -9.19 -9.67
N VAL A 49 2.39 -9.97 -8.92
CA VAL A 49 1.00 -10.27 -9.24
C VAL A 49 0.12 -9.02 -9.12
N ILE A 50 0.32 -8.22 -8.09
CA ILE A 50 -0.41 -6.96 -7.90
C ILE A 50 -0.09 -5.98 -9.05
N LEU A 51 1.19 -5.87 -9.41
CA LEU A 51 1.62 -5.03 -10.54
C LEU A 51 0.95 -5.47 -11.84
N LEU A 52 0.87 -6.78 -12.08
CA LEU A 52 0.22 -7.31 -13.27
C LEU A 52 -1.27 -6.99 -13.30
N ALA A 53 -1.97 -7.21 -12.18
CA ALA A 53 -3.40 -6.92 -12.09
C ALA A 53 -3.69 -5.44 -12.33
N ALA A 54 -2.86 -4.55 -11.79
CA ALA A 54 -2.98 -3.11 -12.02
C ALA A 54 -2.76 -2.75 -13.49
N ALA A 55 -1.72 -3.31 -14.10
CA ALA A 55 -1.42 -3.07 -15.52
C ALA A 55 -2.54 -3.55 -16.43
N GLU A 56 -3.11 -4.72 -16.15
CA GLU A 56 -4.24 -5.25 -16.91
C GLU A 56 -5.47 -4.34 -16.84
N ALA A 57 -5.62 -3.61 -15.75
CA ALA A 57 -6.70 -2.64 -15.57
C ALA A 57 -6.32 -1.23 -16.09
N GLY A 58 -5.13 -1.06 -16.62
CA GLY A 58 -4.66 0.24 -17.13
C GLY A 58 -4.30 1.24 -16.04
N LEU A 59 -4.00 0.78 -14.83
CA LEU A 59 -3.68 1.64 -13.69
C LEU A 59 -2.18 1.79 -13.49
N GLU A 60 -1.76 2.98 -13.10
CA GLU A 60 -0.39 3.23 -12.67
C GLU A 60 -0.20 2.76 -11.22
N VAL A 61 1.02 2.32 -10.90
CA VAL A 61 1.40 1.88 -9.56
C VAL A 61 2.54 2.73 -9.06
N GLU A 62 2.40 3.24 -7.83
CA GLU A 62 3.47 3.91 -7.10
C GLU A 62 3.90 3.09 -5.90
N GLU A 63 5.20 3.03 -5.66
CA GLU A 63 5.78 2.32 -4.53
C GLU A 63 6.27 3.31 -3.47
N TYR A 64 6.01 3.00 -2.20
CA TYR A 64 6.40 3.85 -1.08
C TYR A 64 7.18 3.06 -0.04
N GLY A 65 8.27 3.64 0.44
CA GLY A 65 9.04 3.08 1.54
C GLY A 65 8.41 3.39 2.89
N SER A 66 8.75 2.58 3.88
CA SER A 66 8.25 2.71 5.25
C SER A 66 8.49 4.12 5.83
N LEU A 67 9.66 4.68 5.60
CA LEU A 67 10.01 6.02 6.10
C LEU A 67 9.11 7.11 5.48
N GLU A 68 8.89 7.03 4.17
CA GLU A 68 8.02 7.97 3.46
C GLU A 68 6.60 7.95 4.03
N VAL A 69 6.07 6.74 4.27
CA VAL A 69 4.73 6.56 4.81
C VAL A 69 4.62 7.15 6.21
N LYS A 70 5.57 6.84 7.09
CA LYS A 70 5.58 7.38 8.45
C LYS A 70 5.65 8.90 8.47
N MET A 71 6.50 9.47 7.63
CA MET A 71 6.61 10.93 7.50
C MET A 71 5.31 11.57 7.02
N ALA A 72 4.67 10.97 6.02
CA ALA A 72 3.42 11.50 5.48
C ALA A 72 2.27 11.42 6.48
N VAL A 73 2.19 10.36 7.27
CA VAL A 73 1.09 10.12 8.19
C VAL A 73 1.28 10.83 9.53
N THR A 74 2.49 10.76 10.10
CA THR A 74 2.76 11.24 11.46
C THR A 74 3.65 12.48 11.52
N GLY A 75 4.38 12.78 10.47
CA GLY A 75 5.44 13.80 10.48
C GLY A 75 6.73 13.32 11.12
N GLN A 76 6.82 12.08 11.53
CA GLN A 76 7.99 11.51 12.22
C GLN A 76 8.42 10.18 11.61
N GLY A 77 9.64 10.12 11.09
CA GLY A 77 10.17 8.92 10.45
C GLY A 77 10.39 7.75 11.41
N ASN A 78 10.48 8.00 12.70
CA ASN A 78 10.66 6.98 13.74
C ASN A 78 9.37 6.56 14.44
N ALA A 79 8.23 6.93 13.90
CA ALA A 79 6.93 6.58 14.49
C ALA A 79 6.75 5.05 14.52
N ASP A 80 6.17 4.55 15.60
CA ASP A 80 5.80 3.15 15.72
C ASP A 80 4.40 2.90 15.15
N LYS A 81 4.00 1.63 15.08
CA LYS A 81 2.70 1.25 14.52
C LYS A 81 1.52 1.86 15.26
N ALA A 82 1.61 1.95 16.59
CA ALA A 82 0.56 2.56 17.39
C ALA A 82 0.41 4.06 17.09
N GLN A 83 1.52 4.76 16.94
CA GLN A 83 1.53 6.18 16.58
C GLN A 83 0.96 6.41 15.18
N VAL A 84 1.28 5.55 14.22
CA VAL A 84 0.70 5.61 12.88
C VAL A 84 -0.82 5.47 12.94
N ARG A 85 -1.33 4.48 13.67
CA ARG A 85 -2.76 4.26 13.83
C ARG A 85 -3.45 5.47 14.46
N VAL A 86 -2.90 6.00 15.54
CA VAL A 86 -3.44 7.17 16.22
C VAL A 86 -3.49 8.37 15.26
N ALA A 87 -2.42 8.58 14.49
CA ALA A 87 -2.38 9.67 13.52
C ALA A 87 -3.46 9.52 12.45
N LEU A 88 -3.65 8.31 11.91
CA LEU A 88 -4.71 8.05 10.94
C LEU A 88 -6.10 8.37 11.50
N GLU A 89 -6.36 7.97 12.73
CA GLU A 89 -7.66 8.18 13.37
C GLU A 89 -7.89 9.64 13.75
N ARG A 90 -6.92 10.28 14.41
CA ARG A 90 -7.08 11.61 15.02
C ARG A 90 -6.77 12.76 14.07
N PHE A 91 -5.69 12.66 13.30
CA PHE A 91 -5.27 13.76 12.44
C PHE A 91 -5.85 13.67 11.03
N HIS A 92 -6.12 12.47 10.55
CA HIS A 92 -6.63 12.26 9.21
C HIS A 92 -8.09 11.80 9.16
N GLY A 93 -8.72 11.62 10.34
CA GLY A 93 -10.15 11.39 10.44
C GLY A 93 -10.63 10.05 9.91
N LEU A 94 -9.75 9.04 9.85
CA LEU A 94 -10.15 7.71 9.40
C LEU A 94 -10.85 6.96 10.53
N GLU A 95 -12.15 6.70 10.34
CA GLU A 95 -12.95 5.95 11.29
C GLU A 95 -13.06 4.49 10.86
N GLY A 96 -13.27 3.61 11.84
CA GLY A 96 -13.55 2.21 11.56
C GLY A 96 -12.36 1.40 11.04
N LEU A 97 -11.14 1.80 11.38
CA LEU A 97 -9.96 1.01 11.02
C LEU A 97 -10.04 -0.36 11.71
N PRO A 98 -9.86 -1.45 10.94
CA PRO A 98 -9.88 -2.79 11.52
C PRO A 98 -8.66 -3.04 12.40
N ASP A 99 -8.75 -4.05 13.28
CA ASP A 99 -7.65 -4.45 14.16
C ASP A 99 -6.63 -5.36 13.45
N LEU A 100 -6.54 -5.28 12.14
CA LEU A 100 -5.57 -6.01 11.34
C LEU A 100 -4.40 -5.07 11.01
N PRO A 101 -3.19 -5.36 11.50
CA PRO A 101 -2.02 -4.49 11.22
C PRO A 101 -1.79 -4.26 9.73
N ASP A 102 -1.97 -5.27 8.91
CA ASP A 102 -1.77 -5.14 7.46
C ASP A 102 -2.77 -4.19 6.82
N ALA A 103 -4.02 -4.17 7.30
CA ALA A 103 -5.04 -3.25 6.80
C ALA A 103 -4.72 -1.80 7.21
N VAL A 104 -4.20 -1.59 8.41
CA VAL A 104 -3.77 -0.28 8.88
C VAL A 104 -2.56 0.21 8.06
N ASP A 105 -1.61 -0.69 7.78
CA ASP A 105 -0.45 -0.39 6.93
C ASP A 105 -0.92 0.02 5.52
N ALA A 106 -1.89 -0.68 4.95
CA ALA A 106 -2.45 -0.34 3.65
C ALA A 106 -3.14 1.03 3.65
N ALA A 107 -3.89 1.36 4.70
CA ALA A 107 -4.52 2.67 4.85
C ALA A 107 -3.47 3.79 4.92
N ALA A 108 -2.37 3.55 5.64
CA ALA A 108 -1.27 4.50 5.74
C ALA A 108 -0.60 4.77 4.38
N ILE A 109 -0.36 3.71 3.62
CA ILE A 109 0.21 3.82 2.26
C ILE A 109 -0.74 4.59 1.35
N ALA A 110 -2.04 4.31 1.41
CA ALA A 110 -3.04 5.01 0.62
C ALA A 110 -3.06 6.50 0.95
N LEU A 111 -3.00 6.87 2.23
CA LEU A 111 -2.95 8.27 2.64
C LEU A 111 -1.67 8.95 2.13
N CYS A 112 -0.53 8.28 2.26
CA CYS A 112 0.73 8.78 1.73
C CYS A 112 0.63 9.05 0.22
N HIS A 113 0.05 8.10 -0.51
CA HIS A 113 -0.16 8.22 -1.95
C HIS A 113 -1.05 9.41 -2.32
N LEU A 114 -2.17 9.59 -1.61
CA LEU A 114 -3.06 10.72 -1.84
C LEU A 114 -2.37 12.06 -1.59
N THR A 115 -1.56 12.13 -0.55
CA THR A 115 -0.78 13.33 -0.23
C THR A 115 0.22 13.63 -1.33
N GLN A 116 0.95 12.63 -1.80
CA GLN A 116 1.94 12.79 -2.87
C GLN A 116 1.29 13.16 -4.20
N ALA A 117 0.15 12.57 -4.53
CA ALA A 117 -0.60 12.89 -5.74
C ALA A 117 -1.06 14.35 -5.73
N ARG A 118 -1.51 14.84 -4.58
CA ARG A 118 -1.91 16.25 -4.41
C ARG A 118 -0.74 17.18 -4.62
N LEU A 119 0.43 16.85 -4.04
CA LEU A 119 1.66 17.66 -4.18
C LEU A 119 2.13 17.71 -5.63
N ARG A 120 2.07 16.59 -6.36
CA ARG A 120 2.42 16.56 -7.78
C ARG A 120 1.51 17.46 -8.60
N LYS A 121 0.21 17.47 -8.33
CA LYS A 121 -0.75 18.35 -8.99
C LYS A 121 -0.40 19.81 -8.78
N VAL A 122 -0.07 20.21 -7.56
CA VAL A 122 0.32 21.57 -7.23
C VAL A 122 1.63 21.95 -7.94
N ALA A 123 2.60 21.06 -7.95
CA ALA A 123 3.90 21.32 -8.59
C ALA A 123 3.80 21.42 -10.12
N ALA A 124 2.80 20.77 -10.73
CA ALA A 124 2.58 20.79 -12.17
C ALA A 124 1.89 22.07 -12.68
N ARG A 125 1.39 22.89 -11.75
CA ARG A 125 0.79 24.21 -12.09
C ARG A 125 1.87 25.28 -12.18
#